data_00adac2f0f0d88b2da7d9b73c765558a
#
_entry.id   00adac2f0f0d88b2da7d9b73c765558a
#
_cell.length_a   1.000
_cell.length_b   1.000
_cell.length_c   1.000
_cell.angle_alpha   90.00
_cell.angle_beta   90.00
_cell.angle_gamma   90.00
#
_symmetry.space_group_name_H-M   'P 1'
#
loop_
_entity.id
_entity.type
_entity.pdbx_description
1 polymer ?
#
loop_
_entity_poly.entity_id
_entity_poly.type
_entity_poly.pdbx_seq_one_letter_code
_entity_poly.pdbx_strand_id
1 'polypeptide(L)'
;MKKLFVAAAAFALGGAAGTVTAVQAADAPPPWAYGFATPPPSSPPAAASAPAPAAALDNTTMHALEGSKLSFTRAQIANRYGPADWFPEDHPAMPDIVAHGKESAQPQVYACSLCHLPNGNGRPENANITGLSYDYIVQQLTDFRKGARKTSDPRKANTALMAGFTKSMTDEDIKAAATYFTAIPAKPWIKVVEAESVPKTKPNGGIFITLAGAEAGLEPLGDRIIETPVNADDTEIRRNPRSGFIAFVPPGSLKKGEALVTAGITASGGKVTACTACHGADLRGLGPVPRLAGRSPSYIARQLYDMQHGNRAGTWTPLMAPVVANLGPDDLLTAAAYVASLAP
;
A
#
# COMPACT_ATOMS: atom_id res chain seq x y z
N MET A 1 -21.79 -18.73 82.45
CA MET A 1 -22.40 -18.40 81.10
C MET A 1 -21.74 -17.13 80.61
N LYS A 2 -20.70 -17.25 79.75
CA LYS A 2 -19.98 -16.14 79.15
C LYS A 2 -20.53 -15.90 77.73
N LYS A 3 -21.08 -14.71 77.52
CA LYS A 3 -21.54 -14.29 76.21
C LYS A 3 -20.38 -13.74 75.41
N LEU A 4 -20.08 -14.37 74.23
CA LEU A 4 -19.09 -13.92 73.27
C LEU A 4 -19.77 -12.91 72.32
N PHE A 5 -19.23 -11.69 72.29
CA PHE A 5 -19.60 -10.69 71.25
C PHE A 5 -18.69 -10.87 70.02
N VAL A 6 -19.28 -11.17 68.85
CA VAL A 6 -18.58 -11.17 67.57
C VAL A 6 -18.79 -9.79 66.96
N ALA A 7 -17.72 -9.06 66.78
CA ALA A 7 -17.72 -7.79 66.06
C ALA A 7 -17.56 -8.11 64.55
N ALA A 8 -18.54 -7.73 63.74
CA ALA A 8 -18.44 -7.80 62.29
C ALA A 8 -17.74 -6.54 61.77
N ALA A 9 -16.56 -6.70 61.18
CA ALA A 9 -15.87 -5.65 60.46
C ALA A 9 -16.43 -5.59 59.03
N ALA A 10 -17.09 -4.47 58.67
CA ALA A 10 -17.52 -4.18 57.31
C ALA A 10 -16.32 -3.65 56.51
N PHE A 11 -15.84 -4.43 55.54
CA PHE A 11 -14.90 -3.95 54.55
C PHE A 11 -15.66 -3.16 53.46
N ALA A 12 -15.44 -1.86 53.40
CA ALA A 12 -15.89 -1.02 52.31
C ALA A 12 -14.96 -1.23 51.10
N LEU A 13 -15.43 -1.95 50.07
CA LEU A 13 -14.80 -2.04 48.77
C LEU A 13 -15.01 -0.68 48.07
N GLY A 14 -13.97 0.17 48.11
CA GLY A 14 -13.88 1.35 47.25
C GLY A 14 -13.72 0.95 45.81
N GLY A 15 -14.79 0.96 45.04
CA GLY A 15 -14.75 0.80 43.58
C GLY A 15 -14.05 2.00 42.96
N ALA A 16 -12.81 1.84 42.53
CA ALA A 16 -12.19 2.77 41.59
C ALA A 16 -12.96 2.66 40.27
N ALA A 17 -13.83 3.63 39.98
CA ALA A 17 -14.40 3.82 38.66
C ALA A 17 -13.26 4.22 37.72
N GLY A 18 -12.64 3.24 37.07
CA GLY A 18 -11.77 3.48 35.95
C GLY A 18 -12.62 4.17 34.88
N THR A 19 -12.30 5.41 34.56
CA THR A 19 -12.81 6.10 33.40
C THR A 19 -12.34 5.31 32.18
N VAL A 20 -13.21 4.48 31.64
CA VAL A 20 -13.04 3.94 30.29
C VAL A 20 -13.11 5.17 29.37
N THR A 21 -11.95 5.67 28.98
CA THR A 21 -11.85 6.64 27.88
C THR A 21 -12.59 6.02 26.72
N ALA A 22 -13.66 6.69 26.26
CA ALA A 22 -14.37 6.31 25.07
C ALA A 22 -13.34 6.10 23.96
N VAL A 23 -13.31 4.90 23.38
CA VAL A 23 -12.60 4.62 22.15
C VAL A 23 -13.13 5.66 21.18
N GLN A 24 -12.28 6.61 20.79
CA GLN A 24 -12.59 7.59 19.77
C GLN A 24 -13.10 6.81 18.56
N ALA A 25 -14.25 7.24 18.03
CA ALA A 25 -14.80 6.65 16.81
C ALA A 25 -13.65 6.54 15.80
N ALA A 26 -13.41 5.34 15.30
CA ALA A 26 -12.31 5.08 14.38
C ALA A 26 -12.41 6.10 13.25
N ASP A 27 -11.41 6.97 13.11
CA ASP A 27 -11.34 7.93 12.03
C ASP A 27 -11.44 7.18 10.71
N ALA A 28 -12.22 7.71 9.77
CA ALA A 28 -12.40 7.07 8.48
C ALA A 28 -11.03 6.91 7.78
N PRO A 29 -10.82 5.83 7.02
CA PRO A 29 -9.55 5.62 6.33
C PRO A 29 -9.24 6.80 5.40
N PRO A 30 -7.99 7.32 5.37
CA PRO A 30 -7.63 8.47 4.55
C PRO A 30 -7.82 8.12 3.05
N PRO A 31 -8.83 8.72 2.36
CA PRO A 31 -9.21 8.28 1.01
C PRO A 31 -8.06 8.32 0.01
N TRP A 32 -7.18 9.33 0.13
CA TRP A 32 -6.01 9.48 -0.72
C TRP A 32 -5.05 8.29 -0.65
N ALA A 33 -4.89 7.65 0.51
CA ALA A 33 -4.03 6.49 0.67
C ALA A 33 -4.57 5.24 -0.04
N TYR A 34 -5.88 5.22 -0.31
CA TYR A 34 -6.55 4.12 -1.01
C TYR A 34 -6.84 4.43 -2.49
N GLY A 35 -6.43 5.61 -2.97
CA GLY A 35 -6.58 6.04 -4.36
C GLY A 35 -7.97 6.60 -4.67
N PHE A 36 -8.63 7.22 -3.69
CA PHE A 36 -9.94 7.86 -3.84
C PHE A 36 -9.85 9.35 -3.54
N ALA A 37 -10.70 10.13 -4.20
CA ALA A 37 -10.83 11.55 -3.88
C ALA A 37 -11.22 11.73 -2.42
N THR A 38 -10.64 12.74 -1.78
CA THR A 38 -11.06 13.19 -0.45
C THR A 38 -12.33 14.03 -0.62
N PRO A 39 -13.48 13.59 -0.12
CA PRO A 39 -14.71 14.37 -0.24
C PRO A 39 -14.59 15.68 0.55
N PRO A 40 -15.27 16.76 0.14
CA PRO A 40 -15.39 17.95 0.96
C PRO A 40 -15.97 17.61 2.34
N PRO A 41 -15.63 18.35 3.40
CA PRO A 41 -16.04 18.05 4.78
C PRO A 41 -17.57 17.87 5.01
N SER A 42 -18.39 18.43 4.13
CA SER A 42 -19.85 18.37 4.19
C SER A 42 -20.50 17.29 3.32
N SER A 43 -19.71 16.46 2.66
CA SER A 43 -20.27 15.43 1.76
C SER A 43 -20.56 14.13 2.52
N PRO A 44 -21.72 13.49 2.29
CA PRO A 44 -21.96 12.15 2.79
C PRO A 44 -20.94 11.16 2.19
N PRO A 45 -20.65 10.05 2.87
CA PRO A 45 -19.75 9.02 2.34
C PRO A 45 -20.20 8.60 0.95
N ALA A 46 -19.28 8.66 -0.03
CA ALA A 46 -19.60 8.22 -1.39
C ALA A 46 -19.93 6.72 -1.38
N ALA A 47 -21.14 6.38 -1.78
CA ALA A 47 -21.50 4.99 -2.03
C ALA A 47 -20.57 4.41 -3.10
N ALA A 48 -20.13 3.16 -2.90
CA ALA A 48 -19.35 2.45 -3.91
C ALA A 48 -20.22 2.31 -5.18
N SER A 49 -19.93 3.12 -6.19
CA SER A 49 -20.54 2.94 -7.51
C SER A 49 -19.99 1.66 -8.14
N ALA A 50 -20.89 0.84 -8.68
CA ALA A 50 -20.48 -0.32 -9.48
C ALA A 50 -19.56 0.16 -10.62
N PRO A 51 -18.46 -0.55 -10.91
CA PRO A 51 -17.61 -0.20 -12.03
C PRO A 51 -18.43 -0.26 -13.32
N ALA A 52 -18.32 0.78 -14.13
CA ALA A 52 -18.91 0.78 -15.48
C ALA A 52 -18.35 -0.43 -16.26
N PRO A 53 -19.16 -1.03 -17.17
CA PRO A 53 -18.67 -2.09 -18.04
C PRO A 53 -17.41 -1.63 -18.77
N ALA A 54 -16.35 -2.42 -18.68
CA ALA A 54 -15.10 -2.08 -19.35
C ALA A 54 -15.35 -2.08 -20.88
N ALA A 55 -15.05 -0.97 -21.53
CA ALA A 55 -15.04 -0.90 -22.98
C ALA A 55 -14.04 -1.93 -23.53
N ALA A 56 -14.34 -2.50 -24.72
CA ALA A 56 -13.42 -3.38 -25.40
C ALA A 56 -12.09 -2.65 -25.66
N LEU A 57 -10.99 -3.30 -25.30
CA LEU A 57 -9.66 -2.72 -25.52
C LEU A 57 -9.31 -2.77 -27.01
N ASP A 58 -8.69 -1.69 -27.49
CA ASP A 58 -8.17 -1.62 -28.85
C ASP A 58 -7.12 -2.74 -29.07
N ASN A 59 -7.35 -3.53 -30.10
CA ASN A 59 -6.49 -4.64 -30.52
C ASN A 59 -5.81 -4.40 -31.89
N THR A 60 -5.88 -3.18 -32.42
CA THR A 60 -5.37 -2.81 -33.76
C THR A 60 -4.20 -1.83 -33.68
N THR A 61 -4.32 -0.79 -32.86
CA THR A 61 -3.27 0.23 -32.74
C THR A 61 -2.07 -0.33 -31.98
N MET A 62 -0.91 -0.30 -32.64
CA MET A 62 0.36 -0.70 -32.01
C MET A 62 0.95 0.44 -31.20
N HIS A 63 1.33 0.14 -29.97
CA HIS A 63 2.06 1.03 -29.09
C HIS A 63 3.52 0.57 -29.01
N ALA A 64 4.42 1.52 -28.85
CA ALA A 64 5.85 1.29 -28.61
C ALA A 64 6.30 2.09 -27.38
N LEU A 65 7.41 1.69 -26.77
CA LEU A 65 8.09 2.40 -25.70
C LEU A 65 9.53 2.73 -26.10
N GLU A 66 9.99 3.88 -25.69
CA GLU A 66 11.40 4.24 -25.84
C GLU A 66 12.29 3.22 -25.14
N GLY A 67 13.33 2.76 -25.81
CA GLY A 67 14.26 1.74 -25.31
C GLY A 67 13.76 0.30 -25.39
N SER A 68 12.51 0.07 -25.86
CA SER A 68 12.01 -1.27 -26.19
C SER A 68 12.07 -1.53 -27.69
N LYS A 69 12.38 -2.75 -28.07
CA LYS A 69 12.31 -3.23 -29.46
C LYS A 69 10.95 -3.84 -29.81
N LEU A 70 10.04 -3.89 -28.84
CA LEU A 70 8.76 -4.57 -28.94
C LEU A 70 7.63 -3.56 -29.17
N SER A 71 6.53 -4.03 -29.74
CA SER A 71 5.30 -3.26 -29.92
C SER A 71 4.10 -4.14 -29.58
N PHE A 72 3.10 -3.56 -28.93
CA PHE A 72 1.92 -4.29 -28.48
C PHE A 72 0.66 -3.46 -28.65
N THR A 73 -0.48 -4.11 -28.89
CA THR A 73 -1.80 -3.49 -28.82
C THR A 73 -2.25 -3.29 -27.38
N ARG A 74 -3.27 -2.45 -27.16
CA ARG A 74 -3.87 -2.29 -25.81
C ARG A 74 -4.40 -3.60 -25.25
N ALA A 75 -4.98 -4.44 -26.08
CA ALA A 75 -5.47 -5.76 -25.67
C ALA A 75 -4.33 -6.66 -25.17
N GLN A 76 -3.18 -6.65 -25.85
CA GLN A 76 -2.00 -7.39 -25.42
C GLN A 76 -1.40 -6.81 -24.13
N ILE A 77 -1.28 -5.49 -24.04
CA ILE A 77 -0.73 -4.80 -22.84
C ILE A 77 -1.53 -5.13 -21.58
N ALA A 78 -2.85 -5.20 -21.68
CA ALA A 78 -3.75 -5.44 -20.56
C ALA A 78 -4.27 -6.87 -20.47
N ASN A 79 -3.67 -7.80 -21.20
CA ASN A 79 -4.06 -9.22 -21.14
C ASN A 79 -3.85 -9.77 -19.72
N ARG A 80 -4.91 -10.39 -19.18
CA ARG A 80 -4.87 -10.91 -17.80
C ARG A 80 -3.96 -12.12 -17.66
N TYR A 81 -3.72 -12.85 -18.74
CA TYR A 81 -3.01 -14.12 -18.76
C TYR A 81 -1.77 -14.12 -19.66
N GLY A 82 -1.18 -12.95 -19.84
CA GLY A 82 0.02 -12.72 -20.63
C GLY A 82 0.12 -11.25 -20.98
N PRO A 83 0.27 -10.35 -20.00
CA PRO A 83 0.44 -8.92 -20.27
C PRO A 83 1.75 -8.68 -20.99
N ALA A 84 1.81 -7.57 -21.73
CA ALA A 84 3.02 -7.20 -22.46
C ALA A 84 4.23 -7.07 -21.52
N ASP A 85 5.31 -7.69 -21.92
CA ASP A 85 6.63 -7.53 -21.33
C ASP A 85 7.50 -6.69 -22.26
N TRP A 86 7.67 -5.42 -21.90
CA TRP A 86 8.40 -4.44 -22.71
C TRP A 86 9.92 -4.59 -22.67
N PHE A 87 10.44 -5.13 -21.56
CA PHE A 87 11.88 -5.14 -21.24
C PHE A 87 12.25 -6.47 -20.58
N PRO A 88 12.25 -7.58 -21.33
CA PRO A 88 12.58 -8.90 -20.77
C PRO A 88 14.01 -8.98 -20.21
N GLU A 89 14.86 -8.02 -20.57
CA GLU A 89 16.21 -7.90 -20.03
C GLU A 89 16.30 -7.30 -18.62
N ASP A 90 15.21 -6.70 -18.11
CA ASP A 90 15.19 -6.06 -16.77
C ASP A 90 14.97 -7.03 -15.62
N HIS A 91 14.67 -8.29 -15.91
CA HIS A 91 14.30 -9.29 -14.90
C HIS A 91 14.65 -10.73 -15.35
N PRO A 92 14.70 -11.70 -14.43
CA PRO A 92 14.87 -13.11 -14.78
C PRO A 92 13.70 -13.67 -15.61
N ALA A 93 13.86 -14.86 -16.18
CA ALA A 93 12.76 -15.56 -16.82
C ALA A 93 11.56 -15.71 -15.87
N MET A 94 10.37 -15.30 -16.33
CA MET A 94 9.16 -15.35 -15.51
C MET A 94 8.64 -16.79 -15.42
N PRO A 95 8.34 -17.32 -14.21
CA PRO A 95 7.59 -18.57 -14.08
C PRO A 95 6.13 -18.36 -14.51
N ASP A 96 5.43 -19.45 -14.88
CA ASP A 96 4.08 -19.40 -15.44
C ASP A 96 3.08 -18.59 -14.60
N ILE A 97 3.13 -18.72 -13.27
CA ILE A 97 2.24 -17.96 -12.38
C ILE A 97 2.47 -16.45 -12.47
N VAL A 98 3.69 -16.02 -12.78
CA VAL A 98 4.04 -14.60 -12.97
C VAL A 98 3.68 -14.14 -14.37
N ALA A 99 4.00 -14.93 -15.41
CA ALA A 99 3.79 -14.57 -16.80
C ALA A 99 2.32 -14.75 -17.24
N HIS A 100 1.66 -15.81 -16.79
CA HIS A 100 0.35 -16.25 -17.31
C HIS A 100 -0.73 -16.42 -16.25
N GLY A 101 -0.38 -16.61 -14.96
CA GLY A 101 -1.37 -16.90 -13.93
C GLY A 101 -2.06 -18.25 -14.12
N LYS A 102 -3.35 -18.36 -13.78
CA LYS A 102 -4.17 -19.58 -13.91
C LYS A 102 -5.58 -19.24 -14.36
N GLU A 103 -5.83 -19.22 -15.64
CA GLU A 103 -7.14 -18.88 -16.21
C GLU A 103 -8.21 -19.94 -15.88
N SER A 104 -7.85 -21.22 -15.88
CA SER A 104 -8.78 -22.32 -15.60
C SER A 104 -9.10 -22.50 -14.10
N ALA A 105 -8.41 -21.83 -13.20
CA ALA A 105 -8.64 -21.95 -11.76
C ALA A 105 -9.93 -21.23 -11.32
N GLN A 106 -10.48 -21.66 -10.17
CA GLN A 106 -11.65 -21.01 -9.55
C GLN A 106 -11.36 -20.69 -8.09
N PRO A 107 -11.27 -19.40 -7.71
CA PRO A 107 -11.28 -18.20 -8.58
C PRO A 107 -10.06 -18.17 -9.52
N GLN A 108 -10.21 -17.54 -10.68
CA GLN A 108 -9.13 -17.34 -11.64
C GLN A 108 -7.96 -16.57 -11.00
N VAL A 109 -6.74 -16.84 -11.44
CA VAL A 109 -5.54 -16.11 -11.02
C VAL A 109 -4.95 -15.39 -12.21
N TYR A 110 -4.94 -14.05 -12.19
CA TYR A 110 -4.30 -13.27 -13.24
C TYR A 110 -2.78 -13.36 -13.12
N ALA A 111 -2.06 -13.16 -14.21
CA ALA A 111 -0.62 -13.04 -14.20
C ALA A 111 -0.16 -12.01 -13.15
N CYS A 112 0.80 -12.37 -12.29
CA CYS A 112 1.30 -11.45 -11.27
C CYS A 112 1.88 -10.18 -11.91
N SER A 113 2.53 -10.34 -13.09
CA SER A 113 3.09 -9.26 -13.89
C SER A 113 2.04 -8.28 -14.42
N LEU A 114 0.75 -8.64 -14.46
CA LEU A 114 -0.30 -7.69 -14.83
C LEU A 114 -0.38 -6.52 -13.85
N CYS A 115 -0.34 -6.78 -12.54
CA CYS A 115 -0.53 -5.76 -11.51
C CYS A 115 0.79 -5.28 -10.90
N HIS A 116 1.73 -6.20 -10.67
CA HIS A 116 3.03 -5.90 -10.09
C HIS A 116 4.06 -5.49 -11.13
N LEU A 117 3.73 -5.55 -12.42
CA LEU A 117 4.59 -5.38 -13.58
C LEU A 117 5.70 -6.46 -13.64
N PRO A 118 6.27 -6.76 -14.83
CA PRO A 118 7.32 -7.76 -14.96
C PRO A 118 8.52 -7.52 -14.05
N ASN A 119 8.91 -6.26 -13.87
CA ASN A 119 10.02 -5.86 -13.00
C ASN A 119 9.66 -5.72 -11.50
N GLY A 120 8.43 -6.02 -11.07
CA GLY A 120 8.01 -6.00 -9.69
C GLY A 120 7.76 -4.61 -9.06
N ASN A 121 7.92 -3.52 -9.81
CA ASN A 121 7.72 -2.17 -9.30
C ASN A 121 6.24 -1.90 -8.93
N GLY A 122 5.32 -2.49 -9.67
CA GLY A 122 3.89 -2.22 -9.50
C GLY A 122 3.55 -0.75 -9.78
N ARG A 123 2.49 -0.29 -9.14
CA ARG A 123 2.03 1.11 -9.15
C ARG A 123 1.53 1.46 -7.74
N PRO A 124 1.25 2.73 -7.39
CA PRO A 124 0.80 3.11 -6.04
C PRO A 124 -0.41 2.34 -5.52
N GLU A 125 -1.36 1.97 -6.38
CA GLU A 125 -2.53 1.18 -5.99
C GLU A 125 -2.19 -0.30 -5.68
N ASN A 126 -1.08 -0.80 -6.21
CA ASN A 126 -0.54 -2.13 -5.94
C ASN A 126 0.74 -2.02 -5.09
N ALA A 127 1.29 -3.14 -4.65
CA ALA A 127 2.55 -3.13 -3.93
C ALA A 127 3.74 -3.15 -4.90
N ASN A 128 4.75 -2.30 -4.65
CA ASN A 128 6.11 -2.57 -5.11
C ASN A 128 6.66 -3.74 -4.29
N ILE A 129 7.05 -4.82 -4.97
CA ILE A 129 7.48 -6.06 -4.32
C ILE A 129 8.95 -6.41 -4.57
N THR A 130 9.71 -5.52 -5.25
CA THR A 130 11.16 -5.65 -5.44
C THR A 130 11.92 -5.46 -4.13
N GLY A 131 13.06 -6.09 -3.98
CA GLY A 131 13.90 -5.97 -2.78
C GLY A 131 13.23 -6.44 -1.48
N LEU A 132 12.15 -7.21 -1.56
CA LEU A 132 11.53 -7.89 -0.42
C LEU A 132 12.13 -9.29 -0.30
N SER A 133 12.31 -9.78 0.94
CA SER A 133 12.81 -11.12 1.16
C SER A 133 11.80 -12.19 0.72
N TYR A 134 12.31 -13.35 0.33
CA TYR A 134 11.52 -14.52 -0.02
C TYR A 134 10.51 -14.88 1.09
N ASP A 135 10.96 -14.97 2.34
CA ASP A 135 10.13 -15.33 3.49
C ASP A 135 9.00 -14.32 3.69
N TYR A 136 9.27 -13.03 3.51
CA TYR A 136 8.24 -12.00 3.60
C TYR A 136 7.19 -12.17 2.50
N ILE A 137 7.58 -12.40 1.25
CA ILE A 137 6.63 -12.57 0.13
C ILE A 137 5.77 -13.81 0.37
N VAL A 138 6.38 -14.96 0.71
CA VAL A 138 5.66 -16.20 1.04
C VAL A 138 4.67 -15.97 2.18
N GLN A 139 5.10 -15.32 3.25
CA GLN A 139 4.23 -15.03 4.39
C GLN A 139 3.06 -14.13 3.99
N GLN A 140 3.29 -13.09 3.17
CA GLN A 140 2.21 -12.19 2.76
C GLN A 140 1.17 -12.89 1.86
N LEU A 141 1.59 -13.76 0.95
CA LEU A 141 0.67 -14.55 0.14
C LEU A 141 -0.11 -15.55 1.00
N THR A 142 0.54 -16.16 1.99
CA THR A 142 -0.11 -17.01 2.98
C THR A 142 -1.12 -16.26 3.84
N ASP A 143 -0.80 -15.04 4.28
CA ASP A 143 -1.70 -14.18 5.06
C ASP A 143 -2.94 -13.77 4.24
N PHE A 144 -2.78 -13.49 2.94
CA PHE A 144 -3.92 -13.29 2.04
C PHE A 144 -4.79 -14.55 1.92
N ARG A 145 -4.19 -15.72 1.71
CA ARG A 145 -4.88 -17.01 1.61
C ARG A 145 -5.71 -17.30 2.87
N LYS A 146 -5.18 -16.99 4.04
CA LYS A 146 -5.84 -17.15 5.35
C LYS A 146 -6.86 -16.05 5.66
N GLY A 147 -7.01 -15.03 4.82
CA GLY A 147 -7.90 -13.89 5.06
C GLY A 147 -7.42 -12.96 6.17
N ALA A 148 -6.15 -13.06 6.58
CA ALA A 148 -5.54 -12.20 7.60
C ALA A 148 -5.16 -10.80 7.06
N ARG A 149 -5.14 -10.63 5.74
CA ARG A 149 -4.96 -9.33 5.09
C ARG A 149 -6.25 -8.89 4.41
N LYS A 150 -6.84 -7.82 4.94
CA LYS A 150 -8.02 -7.12 4.43
C LYS A 150 -7.65 -5.67 4.16
N THR A 151 -8.63 -4.84 3.87
CA THR A 151 -8.48 -3.39 3.67
C THR A 151 -9.50 -2.65 4.52
N SER A 152 -9.13 -1.51 5.06
CA SER A 152 -10.04 -0.64 5.81
C SER A 152 -11.01 0.13 4.91
N ASP A 153 -10.67 0.32 3.64
CA ASP A 153 -11.58 0.90 2.65
C ASP A 153 -12.11 -0.20 1.72
N PRO A 154 -13.39 -0.58 1.83
CA PRO A 154 -13.98 -1.68 1.04
C PRO A 154 -14.01 -1.39 -0.47
N ARG A 155 -13.87 -0.14 -0.89
CA ARG A 155 -13.76 0.24 -2.31
C ARG A 155 -12.44 -0.21 -2.93
N LYS A 156 -11.42 -0.55 -2.10
CA LYS A 156 -10.09 -1.02 -2.54
C LYS A 156 -10.12 -2.48 -2.99
N ALA A 157 -10.57 -2.73 -4.21
CA ALA A 157 -10.78 -4.07 -4.75
C ALA A 157 -9.51 -4.92 -4.86
N ASN A 158 -8.33 -4.31 -5.02
CA ASN A 158 -7.05 -5.01 -5.19
C ASN A 158 -6.74 -5.99 -4.05
N THR A 159 -7.09 -5.64 -2.81
CA THR A 159 -6.86 -6.49 -1.64
C THR A 159 -7.73 -7.76 -1.71
N ALA A 160 -9.00 -7.61 -2.10
CA ALA A 160 -9.92 -8.74 -2.28
C ALA A 160 -9.49 -9.65 -3.44
N LEU A 161 -8.99 -9.06 -4.54
CA LEU A 161 -8.44 -9.83 -5.67
C LEU A 161 -7.24 -10.67 -5.22
N MET A 162 -6.27 -10.09 -4.47
CA MET A 162 -5.13 -10.85 -3.95
C MET A 162 -5.57 -11.99 -3.03
N ALA A 163 -6.54 -11.76 -2.16
CA ALA A 163 -7.12 -12.81 -1.30
C ALA A 163 -7.81 -13.91 -2.12
N GLY A 164 -8.48 -13.54 -3.22
CA GLY A 164 -9.06 -14.50 -4.16
C GLY A 164 -8.00 -15.34 -4.87
N PHE A 165 -7.00 -14.71 -5.45
CA PHE A 165 -5.93 -15.38 -6.20
C PHE A 165 -5.19 -16.41 -5.33
N THR A 166 -4.82 -16.04 -4.11
CA THR A 166 -4.06 -16.92 -3.22
C THR A 166 -4.81 -18.19 -2.79
N LYS A 167 -6.15 -18.21 -2.89
CA LYS A 167 -6.95 -19.42 -2.65
C LYS A 167 -6.75 -20.48 -3.73
N SER A 168 -6.50 -20.06 -4.97
CA SER A 168 -6.30 -20.96 -6.12
C SER A 168 -4.82 -21.21 -6.46
N MET A 169 -3.89 -20.51 -5.81
CA MET A 169 -2.46 -20.77 -5.95
C MET A 169 -2.05 -22.01 -5.14
N THR A 170 -1.19 -22.84 -5.70
CA THR A 170 -0.50 -23.90 -4.93
C THR A 170 0.65 -23.31 -4.11
N ASP A 171 1.26 -24.12 -3.26
CA ASP A 171 2.47 -23.69 -2.54
C ASP A 171 3.66 -23.51 -3.48
N GLU A 172 3.72 -24.31 -4.55
CA GLU A 172 4.71 -24.18 -5.62
C GLU A 172 4.55 -22.87 -6.38
N ASP A 173 3.32 -22.43 -6.68
CA ASP A 173 3.04 -21.12 -7.29
C ASP A 173 3.54 -19.99 -6.40
N ILE A 174 3.26 -20.07 -5.08
CA ILE A 174 3.72 -19.06 -4.11
C ILE A 174 5.24 -19.00 -4.06
N LYS A 175 5.91 -20.16 -3.99
CA LYS A 175 7.36 -20.26 -3.96
C LYS A 175 7.98 -19.72 -5.25
N ALA A 176 7.43 -20.08 -6.42
CA ALA A 176 7.89 -19.61 -7.71
C ALA A 176 7.78 -18.07 -7.84
N ALA A 177 6.63 -17.50 -7.47
CA ALA A 177 6.44 -16.06 -7.46
C ALA A 177 7.40 -15.35 -6.49
N ALA A 178 7.56 -15.89 -5.26
CA ALA A 178 8.47 -15.32 -4.26
C ALA A 178 9.92 -15.37 -4.73
N THR A 179 10.39 -16.48 -5.29
CA THR A 179 11.73 -16.61 -5.85
C THR A 179 11.99 -15.61 -6.95
N TYR A 180 11.04 -15.45 -7.86
CA TYR A 180 11.14 -14.51 -8.97
C TYR A 180 11.29 -13.05 -8.49
N PHE A 181 10.35 -12.57 -7.68
CA PHE A 181 10.35 -11.16 -7.26
C PHE A 181 11.48 -10.82 -6.28
N THR A 182 11.93 -11.75 -5.46
CA THR A 182 13.09 -11.56 -4.57
C THR A 182 14.39 -11.37 -5.36
N ALA A 183 14.51 -12.00 -6.53
CA ALA A 183 15.68 -11.87 -7.38
C ALA A 183 15.80 -10.50 -8.07
N ILE A 184 14.75 -9.68 -8.05
CA ILE A 184 14.74 -8.37 -8.71
C ILE A 184 15.14 -7.30 -7.69
N PRO A 185 16.27 -6.58 -7.92
CA PRO A 185 16.70 -5.53 -7.02
C PRO A 185 15.75 -4.33 -7.06
N ALA A 186 15.54 -3.71 -5.91
CA ALA A 186 14.77 -2.48 -5.84
C ALA A 186 15.51 -1.33 -6.55
N LYS A 187 14.78 -0.56 -7.33
CA LYS A 187 15.27 0.64 -8.03
C LYS A 187 14.45 1.86 -7.64
N PRO A 188 15.03 3.08 -7.64
CA PRO A 188 14.26 4.32 -7.45
C PRO A 188 13.18 4.45 -8.52
N TRP A 189 11.95 4.73 -8.12
CA TRP A 189 10.80 4.91 -9.02
C TRP A 189 9.82 5.98 -8.54
N ILE A 190 10.00 6.49 -7.31
CA ILE A 190 9.21 7.57 -6.72
C ILE A 190 10.12 8.74 -6.39
N LYS A 191 9.70 9.94 -6.77
CA LYS A 191 10.29 11.21 -6.36
C LYS A 191 9.34 11.90 -5.39
N VAL A 192 9.76 12.13 -4.15
CA VAL A 192 8.97 12.88 -3.15
C VAL A 192 9.27 14.37 -3.27
N VAL A 193 8.23 15.19 -3.25
CA VAL A 193 8.30 16.65 -3.34
C VAL A 193 7.41 17.27 -2.28
N GLU A 194 7.98 18.09 -1.39
CA GLU A 194 7.21 18.92 -0.47
C GLU A 194 6.59 20.09 -1.22
N ALA A 195 5.26 20.26 -1.11
CA ALA A 195 4.52 21.31 -1.80
C ALA A 195 3.25 21.71 -1.05
N GLU A 196 2.88 22.98 -1.10
CA GLU A 196 1.60 23.49 -0.57
C GLU A 196 0.44 23.23 -1.53
N SER A 197 0.73 23.14 -2.81
CA SER A 197 -0.24 22.89 -3.86
C SER A 197 0.25 21.81 -4.83
N VAL A 198 -0.68 21.14 -5.48
CA VAL A 198 -0.46 20.03 -6.39
C VAL A 198 -1.28 20.24 -7.66
N PRO A 199 -0.85 19.72 -8.82
CA PRO A 199 -1.70 19.71 -10.00
C PRO A 199 -3.05 19.09 -9.68
N LYS A 200 -4.14 19.67 -10.19
CA LYS A 200 -5.48 19.08 -10.07
C LYS A 200 -5.47 17.67 -10.64
N THR A 201 -6.11 16.77 -9.93
CA THR A 201 -6.13 15.35 -10.30
C THR A 201 -7.53 14.77 -10.24
N LYS A 202 -7.71 13.64 -10.92
CA LYS A 202 -8.84 12.74 -10.72
C LYS A 202 -8.37 11.33 -10.39
N PRO A 203 -9.08 10.60 -9.52
CA PRO A 203 -8.83 9.17 -9.33
C PRO A 203 -9.11 8.38 -10.60
N ASN A 204 -8.22 7.46 -10.93
CA ASN A 204 -8.40 6.50 -12.02
C ASN A 204 -7.78 5.16 -11.62
N GLY A 205 -8.61 4.12 -11.47
CA GLY A 205 -8.13 2.77 -11.15
C GLY A 205 -7.30 2.66 -9.86
N GLY A 206 -7.44 3.62 -8.92
CA GLY A 206 -6.72 3.63 -7.65
C GLY A 206 -5.42 4.45 -7.65
N ILE A 207 -5.15 5.21 -8.70
CA ILE A 207 -4.09 6.23 -8.78
C ILE A 207 -4.70 7.59 -9.12
N PHE A 208 -3.91 8.65 -8.98
CA PHE A 208 -4.33 10.01 -9.34
C PHE A 208 -3.70 10.42 -10.67
N ILE A 209 -4.54 10.79 -11.63
CA ILE A 209 -4.11 11.27 -12.94
C ILE A 209 -4.29 12.79 -13.00
N THR A 210 -3.24 13.49 -13.38
CA THR A 210 -3.27 14.96 -13.57
C THR A 210 -4.28 15.35 -14.65
N LEU A 211 -5.08 16.36 -14.36
CA LEU A 211 -6.02 16.95 -15.32
C LEU A 211 -5.27 17.80 -16.34
N ALA A 212 -5.76 17.81 -17.57
CA ALA A 212 -5.16 18.52 -18.70
C ALA A 212 -6.16 19.48 -19.36
N GLY A 213 -5.68 20.34 -20.25
CA GLY A 213 -6.50 21.28 -21.01
C GLY A 213 -7.23 22.27 -20.11
N ALA A 214 -8.53 22.46 -20.33
CA ALA A 214 -9.36 23.44 -19.59
C ALA A 214 -9.55 23.08 -18.09
N GLU A 215 -9.36 21.82 -17.72
CA GLU A 215 -9.48 21.37 -16.33
C GLU A 215 -8.13 21.42 -15.57
N ALA A 216 -7.04 21.70 -16.24
CA ALA A 216 -5.71 21.84 -15.64
C ALA A 216 -5.67 22.98 -14.62
N GLY A 217 -4.71 22.92 -13.72
CA GLY A 217 -4.48 23.95 -12.71
C GLY A 217 -3.89 23.36 -11.45
N LEU A 218 -3.80 24.16 -10.41
CA LEU A 218 -3.34 23.74 -9.09
C LEU A 218 -4.51 23.71 -8.10
N GLU A 219 -4.37 22.87 -7.09
CA GLU A 219 -5.25 22.82 -5.92
C GLU A 219 -4.40 22.74 -4.64
N PRO A 220 -4.89 23.21 -3.49
CA PRO A 220 -4.20 23.00 -2.22
C PRO A 220 -4.00 21.51 -1.93
N LEU A 221 -2.78 21.13 -1.52
CA LEU A 221 -2.51 19.75 -1.14
C LEU A 221 -3.19 19.38 0.19
N GLY A 222 -3.19 20.28 1.18
CA GLY A 222 -3.70 19.99 2.52
C GLY A 222 -2.98 18.79 3.15
N ASP A 223 -3.66 18.09 4.04
CA ASP A 223 -3.12 16.93 4.78
C ASP A 223 -3.28 15.63 3.95
N ARG A 224 -2.76 15.64 2.73
CA ARG A 224 -2.83 14.53 1.79
C ARG A 224 -1.46 14.20 1.22
N ILE A 225 -1.31 12.98 0.73
CA ILE A 225 -0.27 12.63 -0.23
C ILE A 225 -0.95 12.37 -1.57
N ILE A 226 -0.47 12.99 -2.63
CA ILE A 226 -0.96 12.76 -3.99
C ILE A 226 0.21 12.24 -4.83
N GLU A 227 0.05 11.01 -5.33
CA GLU A 227 1.02 10.38 -6.22
C GLU A 227 0.50 10.40 -7.65
N THR A 228 1.20 11.10 -8.53
CA THR A 228 0.87 11.17 -9.96
C THR A 228 1.95 10.49 -10.79
N PRO A 229 1.62 9.82 -11.89
CA PRO A 229 2.63 9.33 -12.82
C PRO A 229 3.43 10.49 -13.43
N VAL A 230 4.72 10.28 -13.66
CA VAL A 230 5.56 11.21 -14.43
C VAL A 230 5.03 11.37 -15.85
N ASN A 231 4.56 10.27 -16.45
CA ASN A 231 3.89 10.24 -17.75
C ASN A 231 2.62 9.38 -17.61
N ALA A 232 1.46 10.02 -17.78
CA ALA A 232 0.16 9.36 -17.64
C ALA A 232 -0.07 8.30 -18.71
N ASP A 233 0.30 8.57 -19.96
CA ASP A 233 0.12 7.64 -21.07
C ASP A 233 1.01 6.40 -20.93
N ASP A 234 2.25 6.59 -20.49
CA ASP A 234 3.16 5.48 -20.22
C ASP A 234 2.62 4.59 -19.11
N THR A 235 2.04 5.20 -18.06
CA THR A 235 1.51 4.46 -16.93
C THR A 235 0.17 3.78 -17.25
N GLU A 236 -0.78 4.51 -17.85
CA GLU A 236 -2.16 4.04 -18.02
C GLU A 236 -2.37 3.28 -19.35
N ILE A 237 -1.75 3.77 -20.43
CA ILE A 237 -1.94 3.18 -21.76
C ILE A 237 -0.92 2.07 -21.98
N ARG A 238 0.37 2.34 -21.77
CA ARG A 238 1.46 1.42 -22.08
C ARG A 238 1.84 0.49 -20.95
N ARG A 239 1.44 0.82 -19.68
CA ARG A 239 1.84 0.08 -18.48
C ARG A 239 3.36 -0.12 -18.40
N ASN A 240 4.10 0.95 -18.73
CA ASN A 240 5.56 0.97 -18.78
C ASN A 240 6.15 0.62 -17.40
N PRO A 241 6.87 -0.50 -17.25
CA PRO A 241 7.46 -0.90 -15.97
C PRO A 241 8.60 0.02 -15.50
N ARG A 242 9.14 0.86 -16.39
CA ARG A 242 10.15 1.87 -16.08
C ARG A 242 9.54 3.24 -15.75
N SER A 243 8.21 3.39 -15.82
CA SER A 243 7.52 4.64 -15.47
C SER A 243 7.61 4.92 -13.99
N GLY A 244 7.94 6.18 -13.64
CA GLY A 244 8.02 6.65 -12.26
C GLY A 244 6.82 7.47 -11.84
N PHE A 245 6.82 7.84 -10.55
CA PHE A 245 5.79 8.66 -9.93
C PHE A 245 6.41 9.84 -9.18
N ILE A 246 5.65 10.93 -9.09
CA ILE A 246 5.92 12.06 -8.20
C ILE A 246 4.91 11.99 -7.06
N ALA A 247 5.41 11.94 -5.84
CA ALA A 247 4.61 12.00 -4.62
C ALA A 247 4.71 13.40 -4.02
N PHE A 248 3.63 14.16 -4.07
CA PHE A 248 3.51 15.45 -3.41
C PHE A 248 3.09 15.24 -1.97
N VAL A 249 3.84 15.85 -1.04
CA VAL A 249 3.61 15.75 0.42
C VAL A 249 3.60 17.16 1.03
N PRO A 250 2.90 17.39 2.15
CA PRO A 250 2.86 18.70 2.81
C PRO A 250 4.25 19.16 3.25
N PRO A 251 4.53 20.49 3.26
CA PRO A 251 5.78 21.03 3.75
C PRO A 251 6.11 20.60 5.18
N GLY A 252 7.37 20.25 5.42
CA GLY A 252 7.86 19.77 6.72
C GLY A 252 7.61 18.30 6.99
N SER A 253 6.93 17.58 6.09
CA SER A 253 6.65 16.13 6.24
C SER A 253 7.92 15.30 6.34
N LEU A 254 8.95 15.62 5.55
CA LEU A 254 10.20 14.85 5.57
C LEU A 254 10.92 14.97 6.91
N LYS A 255 11.01 16.18 7.48
CA LYS A 255 11.65 16.41 8.78
C LYS A 255 10.89 15.74 9.93
N LYS A 256 9.57 15.86 9.96
CA LYS A 256 8.73 15.17 10.97
C LYS A 256 8.83 13.66 10.82
N GLY A 257 8.75 13.16 9.60
CA GLY A 257 8.89 11.74 9.30
C GLY A 257 10.24 11.17 9.68
N GLU A 258 11.34 11.90 9.46
CA GLU A 258 12.67 11.52 9.91
C GLU A 258 12.71 11.35 11.43
N ALA A 259 12.21 12.33 12.19
CA ALA A 259 12.18 12.27 13.66
C ALA A 259 11.38 11.07 14.17
N LEU A 260 10.24 10.77 13.55
CA LEU A 260 9.43 9.61 13.89
C LEU A 260 10.15 8.29 13.54
N VAL A 261 10.62 8.17 12.31
CA VAL A 261 11.15 6.91 11.77
C VAL A 261 12.48 6.53 12.41
N THR A 262 13.35 7.51 12.70
CA THR A 262 14.70 7.27 13.24
C THR A 262 14.80 7.38 14.75
N ALA A 263 14.00 8.23 15.39
CA ALA A 263 14.04 8.50 16.82
C ALA A 263 12.74 8.14 17.58
N GLY A 264 11.68 7.72 16.88
CA GLY A 264 10.40 7.36 17.47
C GLY A 264 9.63 8.55 18.05
N ILE A 265 9.87 9.77 17.57
CA ILE A 265 9.20 10.98 18.05
C ILE A 265 7.98 11.25 17.18
N THR A 266 6.78 11.15 17.76
CA THR A 266 5.51 11.42 17.06
C THR A 266 5.29 12.93 16.84
N ALA A 267 4.40 13.28 15.94
CA ALA A 267 4.02 14.67 15.65
C ALA A 267 3.47 15.39 16.88
N SER A 268 2.85 14.67 17.80
CA SER A 268 2.37 15.18 19.10
C SER A 268 3.45 15.29 20.17
N GLY A 269 4.70 14.91 19.88
CA GLY A 269 5.82 14.88 20.83
C GLY A 269 5.86 13.63 21.71
N GLY A 270 4.97 12.67 21.50
CA GLY A 270 4.99 11.35 22.15
C GLY A 270 6.15 10.50 21.66
N LYS A 271 6.30 9.28 22.22
CA LYS A 271 7.33 8.32 21.82
C LYS A 271 6.75 6.96 21.47
N VAL A 272 7.27 6.39 20.40
CA VAL A 272 7.03 5.02 19.95
C VAL A 272 8.36 4.35 19.62
N THR A 273 8.35 3.05 19.34
CA THR A 273 9.55 2.37 18.82
C THR A 273 9.89 2.92 17.44
N ALA A 274 11.13 3.37 17.25
CA ALA A 274 11.62 3.84 15.96
C ALA A 274 11.55 2.72 14.91
N CYS A 275 11.17 3.06 13.67
CA CYS A 275 11.04 2.08 12.59
C CYS A 275 12.38 1.43 12.24
N THR A 276 13.48 2.19 12.36
CA THR A 276 14.85 1.71 12.15
C THR A 276 15.26 0.58 13.08
N ALA A 277 14.67 0.45 14.26
CA ALA A 277 14.97 -0.61 15.21
C ALA A 277 14.70 -2.03 14.67
N CYS A 278 13.70 -2.16 13.79
CA CYS A 278 13.30 -3.45 13.21
C CYS A 278 13.53 -3.52 11.69
N HIS A 279 13.32 -2.39 10.99
CA HIS A 279 13.44 -2.34 9.53
C HIS A 279 14.86 -2.07 9.01
N GLY A 280 15.86 -2.04 9.90
CA GLY A 280 17.26 -1.71 9.59
C GLY A 280 17.55 -0.21 9.62
N ALA A 281 18.79 0.17 9.88
CA ALA A 281 19.20 1.56 10.00
C ALA A 281 18.97 2.36 8.72
N ASP A 282 19.07 1.72 7.57
CA ASP A 282 18.82 2.26 6.23
C ASP A 282 17.40 1.97 5.71
N LEU A 283 16.57 1.32 6.52
CA LEU A 283 15.17 0.95 6.19
C LEU A 283 15.05 0.01 4.97
N ARG A 284 16.12 -0.69 4.62
CA ARG A 284 16.14 -1.69 3.54
C ARG A 284 15.65 -3.07 3.94
N GLY A 285 15.22 -3.21 5.18
CA GLY A 285 14.73 -4.46 5.75
C GLY A 285 15.83 -5.27 6.44
N LEU A 286 15.41 -6.26 7.23
CA LEU A 286 16.32 -7.15 7.94
C LEU A 286 15.71 -8.56 8.02
N GLY A 287 16.26 -9.52 7.30
CA GLY A 287 15.70 -10.87 7.21
C GLY A 287 14.25 -10.85 6.69
N PRO A 288 13.26 -11.37 7.45
CA PRO A 288 11.85 -11.36 7.05
C PRO A 288 11.16 -10.00 7.23
N VAL A 289 11.81 -9.01 7.87
CA VAL A 289 11.27 -7.67 8.06
C VAL A 289 11.42 -6.89 6.75
N PRO A 290 10.34 -6.33 6.19
CA PRO A 290 10.39 -5.77 4.84
C PRO A 290 11.12 -4.43 4.74
N ARG A 291 11.68 -4.18 3.57
CA ARG A 291 12.15 -2.86 3.16
C ARG A 291 10.99 -1.84 3.18
N LEU A 292 11.27 -0.63 3.69
CA LEU A 292 10.40 0.53 3.64
C LEU A 292 10.92 1.61 2.66
N ALA A 293 12.24 1.81 2.60
CA ALA A 293 12.88 2.83 1.77
C ALA A 293 12.42 2.76 0.30
N GLY A 294 12.06 3.91 -0.28
CA GLY A 294 11.67 4.06 -1.68
C GLY A 294 10.35 3.39 -2.09
N ARG A 295 9.48 3.03 -1.15
CA ARG A 295 8.14 2.50 -1.44
C ARG A 295 7.12 3.61 -1.56
N SER A 296 6.03 3.36 -2.31
CA SER A 296 4.91 4.29 -2.45
C SER A 296 4.41 4.79 -1.10
N PRO A 297 4.36 6.12 -0.86
CA PRO A 297 3.92 6.64 0.42
C PRO A 297 2.43 6.39 0.68
N SER A 298 1.55 6.44 -0.32
CA SER A 298 0.14 6.05 -0.11
C SER A 298 0.02 4.56 0.23
N TYR A 299 0.87 3.69 -0.36
CA TYR A 299 0.93 2.28 0.06
C TYR A 299 1.35 2.15 1.52
N ILE A 300 2.40 2.83 1.96
CA ILE A 300 2.87 2.77 3.36
C ILE A 300 1.78 3.27 4.32
N ALA A 301 1.20 4.44 4.05
CA ALA A 301 0.16 5.02 4.90
C ALA A 301 -1.03 4.06 5.09
N ARG A 302 -1.57 3.48 4.00
CA ARG A 302 -2.68 2.53 4.13
C ARG A 302 -2.29 1.23 4.82
N GLN A 303 -1.03 0.77 4.71
CA GLN A 303 -0.61 -0.44 5.44
C GLN A 303 -0.51 -0.19 6.94
N LEU A 304 0.00 0.97 7.36
CA LEU A 304 0.03 1.37 8.76
C LEU A 304 -1.40 1.51 9.31
N TYR A 305 -2.28 2.17 8.55
CA TYR A 305 -3.69 2.31 8.91
C TYR A 305 -4.41 0.95 8.99
N ASP A 306 -4.23 0.07 8.01
CA ASP A 306 -4.83 -1.27 8.00
C ASP A 306 -4.34 -2.14 9.18
N MET A 307 -3.06 -2.01 9.60
CA MET A 307 -2.53 -2.67 10.79
C MET A 307 -3.14 -2.08 12.07
N GLN A 308 -3.24 -0.76 12.17
CA GLN A 308 -3.79 -0.05 13.33
C GLN A 308 -5.25 -0.46 13.60
N HIS A 309 -6.03 -0.69 12.53
CA HIS A 309 -7.44 -1.08 12.60
C HIS A 309 -7.69 -2.58 12.48
N GLY A 310 -6.65 -3.41 12.59
CA GLY A 310 -6.76 -4.88 12.58
C GLY A 310 -7.14 -5.49 11.22
N ASN A 311 -7.22 -4.70 10.15
CA ASN A 311 -7.51 -5.18 8.81
C ASN A 311 -6.31 -5.85 8.15
N ARG A 312 -5.10 -5.58 8.62
CA ARG A 312 -3.89 -6.31 8.32
C ARG A 312 -3.39 -6.97 9.60
N ALA A 313 -3.72 -8.26 9.78
CA ALA A 313 -3.53 -9.03 11.01
C ALA A 313 -2.71 -10.31 10.79
N GLY A 314 -1.80 -10.33 9.82
CA GLY A 314 -0.96 -11.49 9.52
C GLY A 314 0.04 -11.85 10.64
N THR A 315 0.75 -12.95 10.44
CA THR A 315 1.63 -13.59 11.44
C THR A 315 2.62 -12.63 12.12
N TRP A 316 3.19 -11.67 11.37
CA TRP A 316 4.17 -10.72 11.88
C TRP A 316 3.55 -9.39 12.36
N THR A 317 2.24 -9.18 12.14
CA THR A 317 1.56 -7.93 12.52
C THR A 317 1.56 -7.67 14.05
N PRO A 318 1.50 -8.68 14.94
CA PRO A 318 1.61 -8.43 16.38
C PRO A 318 2.87 -7.67 16.81
N LEU A 319 3.97 -7.75 16.04
CA LEU A 319 5.18 -6.95 16.30
C LEU A 319 4.98 -5.47 15.94
N MET A 320 4.15 -5.18 14.93
CA MET A 320 3.85 -3.81 14.50
C MET A 320 2.69 -3.17 15.27
N ALA A 321 1.79 -3.98 15.83
CA ALA A 321 0.58 -3.49 16.51
C ALA A 321 0.87 -2.45 17.60
N PRO A 322 1.82 -2.64 18.55
CA PRO A 322 2.11 -1.65 19.57
C PRO A 322 2.74 -0.35 19.00
N VAL A 323 3.41 -0.42 17.84
CA VAL A 323 3.99 0.75 17.19
C VAL A 323 2.88 1.59 16.56
N VAL A 324 2.00 0.97 15.75
CA VAL A 324 0.96 1.69 15.01
C VAL A 324 -0.18 2.19 15.89
N ALA A 325 -0.44 1.54 17.04
CA ALA A 325 -1.55 1.89 17.93
C ALA A 325 -1.51 3.34 18.45
N ASN A 326 -0.32 3.93 18.52
CA ASN A 326 -0.10 5.27 19.06
C ASN A 326 0.23 6.32 17.97
N LEU A 327 0.08 5.97 16.68
CA LEU A 327 0.32 6.89 15.57
C LEU A 327 -0.97 7.64 15.22
N GLY A 328 -0.89 8.97 15.15
CA GLY A 328 -1.96 9.81 14.61
C GLY A 328 -1.93 9.91 13.08
N PRO A 329 -2.94 10.55 12.46
CA PRO A 329 -2.99 10.73 11.00
C PRO A 329 -1.75 11.43 10.43
N ASP A 330 -1.24 12.47 11.11
CA ASP A 330 -0.01 13.19 10.72
C ASP A 330 1.23 12.28 10.79
N ASP A 331 1.29 11.38 11.78
CA ASP A 331 2.37 10.39 11.88
C ASP A 331 2.35 9.40 10.72
N LEU A 332 1.18 8.90 10.35
CA LEU A 332 1.04 7.98 9.22
C LEU A 332 1.48 8.63 7.90
N LEU A 333 1.10 9.90 7.69
CA LEU A 333 1.47 10.68 6.51
C LEU A 333 2.97 10.94 6.48
N THR A 334 3.53 11.48 7.57
CA THR A 334 4.94 11.93 7.60
C THR A 334 5.92 10.76 7.58
N ALA A 335 5.62 9.65 8.29
CA ALA A 335 6.41 8.43 8.17
C ALA A 335 6.41 7.90 6.73
N ALA A 336 5.24 7.86 6.08
CA ALA A 336 5.12 7.41 4.70
C ALA A 336 5.90 8.31 3.72
N ALA A 337 5.81 9.64 3.89
CA ALA A 337 6.56 10.62 3.10
C ALA A 337 8.07 10.42 3.22
N TYR A 338 8.57 10.29 4.45
CA TYR A 338 10.00 10.16 4.69
C TYR A 338 10.55 8.85 4.14
N VAL A 339 9.94 7.69 4.44
CA VAL A 339 10.47 6.40 3.94
C VAL A 339 10.42 6.31 2.42
N ALA A 340 9.43 6.95 1.77
CA ALA A 340 9.35 7.02 0.33
C ALA A 340 10.44 7.88 -0.31
N SER A 341 10.95 8.89 0.39
CA SER A 341 12.01 9.79 -0.11
C SER A 341 13.40 9.16 -0.11
N LEU A 342 13.57 8.04 0.60
CA LEU A 342 14.86 7.35 0.71
C LEU A 342 15.15 6.50 -0.52
N ALA A 343 16.44 6.34 -0.83
CA ALA A 343 16.87 5.38 -1.85
C ALA A 343 16.58 3.94 -1.41
N PRO A 344 15.96 3.12 -2.24
CA PRO A 344 15.59 1.76 -1.91
C PRO A 344 16.77 0.81 -1.72
#